data_0418352d01c3c19a123bf08e9027e780
#
_entry.id   0418352d01c3c19a123bf08e9027e780
#
_cell.length_a   1.000
_cell.length_b   1.000
_cell.length_c   1.000
_cell.angle_alpha   90.00
_cell.angle_beta   90.00
_cell.angle_gamma   90.00
#
_symmetry.space_group_name_H-M   'P 1'
#
loop_
_entity.id
_entity.type
_entity.pdbx_description
1 polymer ?
#
loop_
_entity_poly.entity_id
_entity_poly.type
_entity_poly.pdbx_seq_one_letter_code
_entity_poly.pdbx_strand_id
1 'polypeptide(L)'
;MNGYKTIDNQNTLFLLIVDTLDWKDEEEHVLCIYEAINKCRAYVEGKKDDRKNPVIGPGTRHVIQVFAHYECSEYGNDFYDLIKDFLQDIGFELHVYINNSKFTYI
;
A
#
# COMPACT_ATOMS: atom_id res chain seq x y z
N MET A 1 5.59 2.64 10.73
CA MET A 1 5.58 2.60 9.26
C MET A 1 5.11 3.92 8.71
N ASN A 2 5.81 4.41 7.73
CA ASN A 2 5.51 5.70 7.12
C ASN A 2 5.11 5.50 5.66
N GLY A 3 4.02 6.14 5.26
CA GLY A 3 3.62 6.20 3.87
C GLY A 3 3.96 7.57 3.30
N TYR A 4 4.42 7.61 2.08
CA TYR A 4 4.59 8.84 1.33
C TYR A 4 4.22 8.61 -0.14
N LYS A 5 4.09 9.69 -0.88
CA LYS A 5 3.54 9.62 -2.22
C LYS A 5 4.51 10.18 -3.25
N THR A 6 4.43 9.63 -4.45
CA THR A 6 5.05 10.22 -5.64
C THR A 6 4.06 10.10 -6.80
N ILE A 7 4.20 10.96 -7.79
CA ILE A 7 3.42 10.88 -9.02
C ILE A 7 4.37 10.80 -10.19
N ASP A 8 4.14 9.82 -11.06
CA ASP A 8 4.91 9.71 -12.28
C ASP A 8 4.22 10.47 -13.42
N ASN A 9 4.89 10.54 -14.57
CA ASN A 9 4.39 11.26 -15.73
C ASN A 9 3.30 10.48 -16.49
N GLN A 10 2.91 9.31 -16.01
CA GLN A 10 1.79 8.53 -16.55
C GLN A 10 0.52 8.71 -15.71
N ASN A 11 0.53 9.71 -14.82
CA ASN A 11 -0.59 10.02 -13.94
C ASN A 11 -0.92 8.89 -12.96
N THR A 12 0.12 8.31 -12.38
CA THR A 12 0.00 7.29 -11.34
C THR A 12 0.48 7.85 -10.02
N LEU A 13 -0.35 7.77 -9.00
CA LEU A 13 0.00 8.16 -7.65
C LEU A 13 0.49 6.93 -6.89
N PHE A 14 1.74 6.96 -6.45
CA PHE A 14 2.33 5.90 -5.65
C PHE A 14 2.32 6.28 -4.18
N LEU A 15 1.81 5.39 -3.35
CA LEU A 15 1.79 5.53 -1.90
C LEU A 15 2.64 4.41 -1.33
N LEU A 16 3.71 4.77 -0.64
CA LEU A 16 4.72 3.81 -0.21
C LEU A 16 4.61 3.52 1.28
N ILE A 17 4.65 2.25 1.63
CA ILE A 17 4.68 1.77 3.00
C ILE A 17 5.95 0.95 3.16
N VAL A 18 6.75 1.27 4.18
CA VAL A 18 7.93 0.48 4.52
C VAL A 18 7.59 -0.39 5.73
N ASP A 19 7.65 -1.70 5.54
CA ASP A 19 7.33 -2.69 6.57
C ASP A 19 8.62 -3.31 7.09
N THR A 20 9.02 -2.93 8.30
CA THR A 20 10.24 -3.44 8.94
C THR A 20 9.96 -4.55 9.95
N LEU A 21 8.71 -4.96 10.13
CA LEU A 21 8.33 -5.95 11.11
C LEU A 21 8.54 -7.37 10.60
N ASP A 22 8.97 -8.25 11.51
CA ASP A 22 8.98 -9.69 11.21
C ASP A 22 7.57 -10.28 11.50
N TRP A 23 7.40 -11.57 11.24
CA TRP A 23 6.11 -12.22 11.37
C TRP A 23 5.98 -13.05 12.65
N LYS A 24 6.70 -12.66 13.71
CA LYS A 24 6.60 -13.35 15.00
C LYS A 24 5.23 -13.13 15.65
N ASP A 25 4.72 -11.91 15.59
CA ASP A 25 3.37 -11.59 16.02
C ASP A 25 2.56 -11.23 14.78
N GLU A 26 1.94 -12.25 14.20
CA GLU A 26 1.27 -12.12 12.90
C GLU A 26 0.04 -11.20 12.98
N GLU A 27 -0.73 -11.29 14.04
CA GLU A 27 -1.93 -10.46 14.21
C GLU A 27 -1.56 -8.99 14.35
N GLU A 28 -0.58 -8.69 15.17
CA GLU A 28 -0.10 -7.32 15.35
C GLU A 28 0.47 -6.77 14.05
N HIS A 29 1.24 -7.57 13.34
CA HIS A 29 1.83 -7.16 12.08
C HIS A 29 0.77 -6.82 11.04
N VAL A 30 -0.23 -7.68 10.89
CA VAL A 30 -1.34 -7.46 9.96
C VAL A 30 -2.11 -6.20 10.34
N LEU A 31 -2.34 -5.97 11.64
CA LEU A 31 -3.03 -4.76 12.08
C LEU A 31 -2.24 -3.50 11.71
N CYS A 32 -0.93 -3.51 11.88
CA CYS A 32 -0.07 -2.38 11.51
C CYS A 32 -0.14 -2.09 10.00
N ILE A 33 -0.10 -3.13 9.17
CA ILE A 33 -0.22 -2.96 7.72
C ILE A 33 -1.59 -2.42 7.36
N TYR A 34 -2.64 -2.97 7.97
CA TYR A 34 -4.00 -2.52 7.70
C TYR A 34 -4.19 -1.05 8.05
N GLU A 35 -3.66 -0.61 9.19
CA GLU A 35 -3.72 0.80 9.58
C GLU A 35 -2.96 1.70 8.60
N ALA A 36 -1.79 1.26 8.14
CA ALA A 36 -1.00 2.01 7.16
C ALA A 36 -1.75 2.15 5.83
N ILE A 37 -2.39 1.07 5.38
CA ILE A 37 -3.19 1.08 4.16
C ILE A 37 -4.37 2.04 4.31
N ASN A 38 -5.04 2.02 5.45
CA ASN A 38 -6.17 2.92 5.70
C ASN A 38 -5.75 4.39 5.72
N LYS A 39 -4.56 4.69 6.22
CA LYS A 39 -4.01 6.05 6.15
C LYS A 39 -3.79 6.49 4.71
N CYS A 40 -3.30 5.60 3.86
CA CYS A 40 -3.13 5.87 2.44
C CYS A 40 -4.49 6.17 1.77
N ARG A 41 -5.48 5.36 2.07
CA ARG A 41 -6.83 5.55 1.54
C ARG A 41 -7.43 6.87 1.99
N ALA A 42 -7.32 7.18 3.27
CA ALA A 42 -7.83 8.45 3.82
C ALA A 42 -7.15 9.65 3.18
N TYR A 43 -5.85 9.55 2.94
CA TYR A 43 -5.11 10.60 2.24
C TYR A 43 -5.68 10.85 0.85
N VAL A 44 -5.89 9.80 0.06
CA VAL A 44 -6.41 9.93 -1.30
C VAL A 44 -7.81 10.49 -1.30
N GLU A 45 -8.68 9.98 -0.42
CA GLU A 45 -10.07 10.44 -0.34
C GLU A 45 -10.14 11.91 0.07
N GLY A 46 -9.32 12.34 1.00
CA GLY A 46 -9.24 13.74 1.39
C GLY A 46 -8.76 14.65 0.27
N LYS A 47 -7.84 14.16 -0.57
CA LYS A 47 -7.33 14.92 -1.71
C LYS A 47 -8.34 15.02 -2.85
N LYS A 48 -9.18 14.03 -3.03
CA LYS A 48 -10.25 14.07 -4.02
C LYS A 48 -11.24 15.21 -3.74
N ASP A 49 -11.46 15.52 -2.47
CA ASP A 49 -12.34 16.60 -2.05
C ASP A 49 -11.65 17.97 -2.08
N ASP A 50 -10.35 18.01 -2.28
CA ASP A 50 -9.56 19.24 -2.31
C ASP A 50 -9.47 19.78 -3.73
N ARG A 51 -10.33 20.74 -4.04
CA ARG A 51 -10.37 21.36 -5.36
C ARG A 51 -9.11 22.15 -5.71
N LYS A 52 -8.29 22.47 -4.71
CA LYS A 52 -7.05 23.22 -4.91
C LYS A 52 -5.87 22.34 -5.24
N ASN A 53 -6.03 21.01 -5.16
CA ASN A 53 -4.95 20.07 -5.43
C ASN A 53 -5.16 19.42 -6.79
N PRO A 54 -4.41 19.85 -7.84
CA PRO A 54 -4.53 19.27 -9.17
C PRO A 54 -3.86 17.90 -9.30
N VAL A 55 -3.22 17.41 -8.25
CA VAL A 55 -2.38 16.23 -8.27
C VAL A 55 -3.20 14.95 -8.46
N ILE A 56 -4.42 14.92 -7.91
CA ILE A 56 -5.30 13.77 -8.01
C ILE A 56 -6.55 14.19 -8.79
N GLY A 57 -6.63 13.72 -10.03
CA GLY A 57 -7.76 14.01 -10.90
C GLY A 57 -8.42 12.74 -11.40
N PRO A 58 -9.46 12.90 -12.24
CA PRO A 58 -10.08 11.74 -12.90
C PRO A 58 -9.03 10.97 -13.70
N GLY A 59 -9.05 9.64 -13.60
CA GLY A 59 -8.14 8.80 -14.31
C GLY A 59 -6.78 8.57 -13.65
N THR A 60 -6.52 9.20 -12.49
CA THR A 60 -5.30 8.92 -11.74
C THR A 60 -5.35 7.51 -11.17
N ARG A 61 -4.30 6.74 -11.43
CA ARG A 61 -4.14 5.42 -10.82
C ARG A 61 -3.60 5.59 -9.41
N HIS A 62 -4.11 4.79 -8.49
CA HIS A 62 -3.65 4.80 -7.10
C HIS A 62 -3.00 3.46 -6.78
N VAL A 63 -1.69 3.47 -6.55
CA VAL A 63 -0.91 2.26 -6.30
C VAL A 63 -0.30 2.35 -4.90
N ILE A 64 -0.64 1.39 -4.05
CA ILE A 64 -0.02 1.25 -2.74
C ILE A 64 1.11 0.23 -2.88
N GLN A 65 2.33 0.65 -2.56
CA GLN A 65 3.51 -0.20 -2.62
C GLN A 65 4.00 -0.48 -1.20
N VAL A 66 4.07 -1.75 -0.84
CA VAL A 66 4.60 -2.17 0.45
C VAL A 66 5.98 -2.76 0.24
N PHE A 67 6.97 -2.19 0.91
CA PHE A 67 8.35 -2.70 0.86
C PHE A 67 8.63 -3.40 2.19
N ALA A 68 8.53 -4.72 2.17
CA ALA A 68 8.66 -5.56 3.35
C ALA A 68 10.09 -6.05 3.52
N HIS A 69 10.63 -5.98 4.73
CA HIS A 69 11.98 -6.45 5.04
C HIS A 69 12.07 -7.96 5.19
N TYR A 70 10.96 -8.62 5.51
CA TYR A 70 10.92 -10.05 5.79
C TYR A 70 9.91 -10.74 4.90
N GLU A 71 10.18 -11.99 4.54
CA GLU A 71 9.23 -12.81 3.81
C GLU A 71 7.95 -12.97 4.62
N CYS A 72 6.82 -12.96 3.93
CA CYS A 72 5.52 -13.15 4.58
C CYS A 72 5.36 -14.58 5.06
N SER A 73 4.78 -14.73 6.23
CA SER A 73 4.25 -16.03 6.66
C SER A 73 3.03 -16.39 5.82
N GLU A 74 2.55 -17.61 5.95
CA GLU A 74 1.31 -18.02 5.29
C GLU A 74 0.15 -17.12 5.70
N TYR A 75 0.07 -16.78 6.98
CA TYR A 75 -0.94 -15.85 7.51
C TYR A 75 -0.85 -14.49 6.83
N GLY A 76 0.36 -13.96 6.67
CA GLY A 76 0.59 -12.68 6.01
C GLY A 76 0.22 -12.71 4.53
N ASN A 77 0.56 -13.80 3.83
CA ASN A 77 0.19 -13.97 2.43
C ASN A 77 -1.32 -13.99 2.25
N ASP A 78 -2.04 -14.70 3.11
CA ASP A 78 -3.50 -14.76 3.08
C ASP A 78 -4.10 -13.38 3.29
N PHE A 79 -3.55 -12.61 4.23
CA PHE A 79 -3.99 -11.24 4.45
C PHE A 79 -3.79 -10.38 3.20
N TYR A 80 -2.61 -10.45 2.60
CA TYR A 80 -2.33 -9.63 1.41
C TYR A 80 -3.23 -10.01 0.24
N ASP A 81 -3.53 -11.28 0.06
CA ASP A 81 -4.46 -11.70 -0.99
C ASP A 81 -5.86 -11.10 -0.78
N LEU A 82 -6.36 -11.16 0.44
CA LEU A 82 -7.67 -10.60 0.77
C LEU A 82 -7.72 -9.08 0.60
N ILE A 83 -6.72 -8.38 1.13
CA ILE A 83 -6.72 -6.92 1.07
C ILE A 83 -6.47 -6.42 -0.35
N LYS A 84 -5.74 -7.16 -1.15
CA LYS A 84 -5.50 -6.83 -2.55
C LYS A 84 -6.80 -6.82 -3.34
N ASP A 85 -7.63 -7.85 -3.17
CA ASP A 85 -8.94 -7.94 -3.81
C ASP A 85 -9.86 -6.82 -3.36
N PHE A 86 -9.89 -6.55 -2.05
CA PHE A 86 -10.69 -5.46 -1.51
C PHE A 86 -10.27 -4.11 -2.09
N LEU A 87 -8.98 -3.84 -2.13
CA LEU A 87 -8.46 -2.58 -2.65
C LEU A 87 -8.76 -2.41 -4.13
N GLN A 88 -8.65 -3.48 -4.90
CA GLN A 88 -8.96 -3.45 -6.32
C GLN A 88 -10.42 -3.05 -6.55
N ASP A 89 -11.33 -3.55 -5.73
CA ASP A 89 -12.75 -3.21 -5.83
C ASP A 89 -13.03 -1.73 -5.58
N ILE A 90 -12.19 -1.05 -4.82
CA ILE A 90 -12.35 0.38 -4.52
C ILE A 90 -11.39 1.27 -5.29
N GLY A 91 -10.72 0.73 -6.31
CA GLY A 91 -9.92 1.52 -7.22
C GLY A 91 -8.46 1.69 -6.83
N PHE A 92 -7.94 0.83 -5.97
CA PHE A 92 -6.52 0.83 -5.60
C PHE A 92 -5.84 -0.43 -6.10
N GLU A 93 -4.56 -0.30 -6.46
CA GLU A 93 -3.69 -1.45 -6.73
C GLU A 93 -2.76 -1.62 -5.53
N LEU A 94 -2.45 -2.85 -5.18
CA LEU A 94 -1.50 -3.17 -4.12
C LEU A 94 -0.37 -4.00 -4.68
N HIS A 95 0.86 -3.53 -4.48
CA HIS A 95 2.06 -4.26 -4.87
C HIS A 95 2.92 -4.46 -3.62
N VAL A 96 3.33 -5.71 -3.37
CA VAL A 96 4.15 -6.06 -2.21
C VAL A 96 5.50 -6.55 -2.70
N TYR A 97 6.56 -5.92 -2.22
CA TYR A 97 7.94 -6.28 -2.55
C TYR A 97 8.63 -6.77 -1.29
N ILE A 98 9.31 -7.90 -1.39
CA ILE A 98 10.01 -8.50 -0.26
C ILE A 98 11.52 -8.36 -0.48
N ASN A 99 12.20 -7.84 0.54
CA ASN A 99 13.65 -7.72 0.51
C ASN A 99 14.28 -9.04 0.95
N ASN A 100 14.57 -9.89 -0.02
CA ASN A 100 15.30 -11.12 0.19
C ASN A 100 16.60 -11.02 -0.60
N SER A 101 17.56 -10.25 -0.12
CA SER A 101 18.76 -9.78 -0.81
C SER A 101 18.43 -8.79 -1.93
N LYS A 102 17.25 -8.85 -2.46
CA LYS A 102 16.68 -7.92 -3.44
C LYS A 102 15.16 -8.02 -3.35
N PHE A 103 14.47 -6.96 -3.73
CA PHE A 103 13.02 -6.96 -3.66
C PHE A 103 12.43 -7.91 -4.70
N THR A 104 11.48 -8.73 -4.26
CA THR A 104 10.74 -9.64 -5.11
C THR A 104 9.26 -9.29 -5.04
N TYR A 105 8.64 -9.11 -6.20
CA TYR A 105 7.21 -8.81 -6.28
C TYR A 105 6.39 -10.06 -5.97
N ILE A 106 5.36 -9.89 -5.14
CA ILE A 106 4.43 -10.96 -4.80
C ILE A 106 3.15 -10.77 -5.62
#